data_f9201c6e9734a8a418a66cc6e32e8e8f
#
_entry.id   f9201c6e9734a8a418a66cc6e32e8e8f
#
_cell.length_a   1.000
_cell.length_b   1.000
_cell.length_c   1.000
_cell.angle_alpha   90.00
_cell.angle_beta   90.00
_cell.angle_gamma   90.00
#
_symmetry.space_group_name_H-M   'P 1'
#
loop_
_entity.id
_entity.type
_entity.pdbx_description
1 polymer ?
#
loop_
_entity_poly.entity_id
_entity_poly.type
_entity_poly.pdbx_seq_one_letter_code
_entity_poly.pdbx_strand_id
1 'polypeptide(L)'
;VNIDVDLKLDEFVLTHVICEDLGIALGKAAKEYIDRTDGARGFGDAVGIIDEAKAECALSFESRAYCDIDYHGIELSEKVEGMDTEDLETFLEGFAQGAMCTLHIDLVKGHNGHHIWEAIYRSFGSALNKVFEVSESRKGKTSGVAGKIDWVIE
;
A
#
# COMPACT_ATOMS: atom_id res chain seq x y z
N VAL A 1 4.07 -10.15 11.23
CA VAL A 1 4.22 -10.56 9.82
C VAL A 1 5.68 -10.92 9.59
N ASN A 2 5.94 -12.11 9.06
CA ASN A 2 7.28 -12.50 8.61
C ASN A 2 7.29 -12.39 7.09
N ILE A 3 8.24 -11.64 6.55
CA ILE A 3 8.46 -11.50 5.12
C ILE A 3 9.82 -12.10 4.82
N ASP A 4 9.86 -13.11 3.97
CA ASP A 4 11.07 -13.74 3.47
C ASP A 4 11.11 -13.52 1.95
N VAL A 5 12.14 -12.83 1.48
CA VAL A 5 12.30 -12.49 0.06
C VAL A 5 13.55 -13.19 -0.45
N ASP A 6 13.37 -14.20 -1.28
CA ASP A 6 14.45 -14.92 -1.98
C ASP A 6 14.45 -14.48 -3.45
N LEU A 7 15.33 -13.55 -3.78
CA LEU A 7 15.52 -13.07 -5.14
C LEU A 7 16.59 -13.90 -5.85
N LYS A 8 16.19 -14.71 -6.80
CA LYS A 8 17.12 -15.38 -7.72
C LYS A 8 17.38 -14.44 -8.89
N LEU A 9 18.39 -13.60 -8.71
CA LEU A 9 18.79 -12.64 -9.72
C LEU A 9 19.87 -13.29 -10.61
N ASP A 10 19.63 -13.29 -11.91
CA ASP A 10 20.64 -13.54 -12.92
C ASP A 10 21.55 -12.29 -13.10
N GLU A 11 22.08 -12.04 -14.27
CA GLU A 11 23.05 -10.95 -14.52
C GLU A 11 22.44 -9.54 -14.43
N PHE A 12 21.08 -9.41 -14.44
CA PHE A 12 20.39 -8.13 -14.41
C PHE A 12 19.56 -7.95 -13.13
N VAL A 13 19.81 -6.84 -12.43
CA VAL A 13 18.94 -6.38 -11.34
C VAL A 13 17.95 -5.38 -11.93
N LEU A 14 16.69 -5.78 -12.05
CA LEU A 14 15.61 -4.92 -12.49
C LEU A 14 14.87 -4.42 -11.24
N THR A 15 15.34 -3.34 -10.64
CA THR A 15 14.78 -2.81 -9.38
C THR A 15 13.30 -2.49 -9.50
N HIS A 16 12.88 -1.93 -10.62
CA HIS A 16 11.48 -1.66 -10.93
C HIS A 16 10.60 -2.93 -10.80
N VAL A 17 10.97 -3.99 -11.51
CA VAL A 17 10.24 -5.26 -11.48
C VAL A 17 10.23 -5.88 -10.08
N ILE A 18 11.34 -5.77 -9.35
CA ILE A 18 11.42 -6.28 -7.97
C ILE A 18 10.42 -5.53 -7.07
N CYS A 19 10.36 -4.20 -7.17
CA CYS A 19 9.45 -3.39 -6.39
C CYS A 19 7.99 -3.69 -6.73
N GLU A 20 7.65 -3.80 -8.02
CA GLU A 20 6.32 -4.16 -8.49
C GLU A 20 5.90 -5.53 -7.98
N ASP A 21 6.69 -6.57 -8.25
CA ASP A 21 6.36 -7.96 -7.87
C ASP A 21 6.28 -8.14 -6.35
N LEU A 22 7.15 -7.47 -5.59
CA LEU A 22 7.09 -7.46 -4.13
C LEU A 22 5.81 -6.79 -3.63
N GLY A 23 5.45 -5.65 -4.21
CA GLY A 23 4.19 -4.97 -3.95
C GLY A 23 3.00 -5.89 -4.21
N ILE A 24 2.93 -6.49 -5.41
CA ILE A 24 1.86 -7.43 -5.78
C ILE A 24 1.78 -8.62 -4.81
N ALA A 25 2.92 -9.22 -4.46
CA ALA A 25 2.95 -10.38 -3.56
C ALA A 25 2.42 -10.03 -2.16
N LEU A 26 2.88 -8.90 -1.60
CA LEU A 26 2.41 -8.41 -0.31
C LEU A 26 0.93 -8.01 -0.35
N GLY A 27 0.50 -7.37 -1.43
CA GLY A 27 -0.90 -7.03 -1.63
C GLY A 27 -1.82 -8.25 -1.65
N LYS A 28 -1.43 -9.31 -2.38
CA LYS A 28 -2.16 -10.60 -2.40
C LYS A 28 -2.23 -11.22 -1.01
N ALA A 29 -1.12 -11.23 -0.26
CA ALA A 29 -1.10 -11.76 1.11
C ALA A 29 -2.01 -10.97 2.05
N ALA A 30 -2.01 -9.63 1.93
CA ALA A 30 -2.89 -8.76 2.68
C ALA A 30 -4.37 -9.04 2.37
N LYS A 31 -4.71 -9.18 1.08
CA LYS A 31 -6.06 -9.51 0.64
C LYS A 31 -6.51 -10.86 1.20
N GLU A 32 -5.68 -11.87 1.09
CA GLU A 32 -6.00 -13.20 1.60
C GLU A 32 -6.24 -13.19 3.11
N TYR A 33 -5.45 -12.42 3.86
CA TYR A 33 -5.68 -12.24 5.30
C TYR A 33 -7.05 -11.61 5.59
N ILE A 34 -7.39 -10.53 4.87
CA ILE A 34 -8.68 -9.85 5.01
C ILE A 34 -9.85 -10.79 4.67
N ASP A 35 -9.76 -11.52 3.55
CA ASP A 35 -10.82 -12.43 3.09
C ASP A 35 -11.06 -13.59 4.07
N ARG A 36 -10.05 -14.01 4.82
CA ARG A 36 -10.13 -15.10 5.81
C ARG A 36 -10.44 -14.63 7.24
N THR A 37 -10.35 -13.33 7.50
CA THR A 37 -10.50 -12.79 8.86
C THR A 37 -11.91 -12.23 9.05
N ASP A 38 -12.76 -13.00 9.77
CA ASP A 38 -14.10 -12.52 10.11
C ASP A 38 -14.02 -11.28 11.01
N GLY A 39 -14.73 -10.24 10.62
CA GLY A 39 -14.77 -8.97 11.32
C GLY A 39 -13.58 -8.07 11.07
N ALA A 40 -12.69 -8.38 10.10
CA ALA A 40 -11.64 -7.46 9.70
C ALA A 40 -12.24 -6.12 9.24
N ARG A 41 -11.59 -5.02 9.60
CA ARG A 41 -12.08 -3.68 9.32
C ARG A 41 -12.16 -3.41 7.82
N GLY A 42 -11.13 -3.80 7.07
CA GLY A 42 -11.10 -3.72 5.62
C GLY A 42 -10.84 -2.32 5.06
N PHE A 43 -10.79 -1.29 5.90
CA PHE A 43 -10.43 0.07 5.52
C PHE A 43 -9.63 0.75 6.64
N GLY A 44 -8.80 1.72 6.29
CA GLY A 44 -7.98 2.46 7.24
C GLY A 44 -7.44 3.75 6.64
N ASP A 45 -7.10 4.66 7.53
CA ASP A 45 -6.50 5.95 7.20
C ASP A 45 -5.43 6.29 8.23
N ALA A 46 -4.40 7.00 7.86
CA ALA A 46 -3.38 7.45 8.81
C ALA A 46 -2.59 8.64 8.28
N VAL A 47 -1.95 9.33 9.20
CA VAL A 47 -0.99 10.39 8.93
C VAL A 47 0.40 9.88 9.28
N GLY A 48 1.34 10.01 8.35
CA GLY A 48 2.77 9.77 8.55
C GLY A 48 3.52 11.08 8.63
N ILE A 49 4.43 11.19 9.57
CA ILE A 49 5.28 12.37 9.74
C ILE A 49 6.72 11.98 10.04
N ILE A 50 7.63 12.79 9.57
CA ILE A 50 9.01 12.87 10.02
C ILE A 50 9.52 14.28 9.72
N ASP A 51 10.07 14.95 10.73
CA ASP A 51 10.56 16.32 10.67
C ASP A 51 9.60 17.25 9.91
N GLU A 52 10.01 17.79 8.76
CA GLU A 52 9.21 18.68 7.95
C GLU A 52 8.23 17.99 7.00
N ALA A 53 8.34 16.66 6.82
CA ALA A 53 7.50 15.91 5.91
C ALA A 53 6.24 15.37 6.58
N LYS A 54 5.14 15.44 5.87
CA LYS A 54 3.84 14.91 6.26
C LYS A 54 3.13 14.32 5.06
N ALA A 55 2.63 13.09 5.20
CA ALA A 55 1.76 12.45 4.23
C ALA A 55 0.50 11.89 4.91
N GLU A 56 -0.58 11.82 4.17
CA GLU A 56 -1.84 11.21 4.58
C GLU A 56 -2.13 10.01 3.66
N CYS A 57 -2.63 8.92 4.23
CA CYS A 57 -2.96 7.72 3.48
C CYS A 57 -4.35 7.22 3.88
N ALA A 58 -5.14 6.84 2.88
CA ALA A 58 -6.41 6.15 3.06
C ALA A 58 -6.47 4.95 2.11
N LEU A 59 -6.90 3.79 2.63
CA LEU A 59 -7.07 2.60 1.80
C LEU A 59 -8.30 1.79 2.19
N SER A 60 -8.88 1.11 1.19
CA SER A 60 -10.07 0.28 1.36
C SER A 60 -10.01 -0.96 0.46
N PHE A 61 -10.27 -2.12 1.05
CA PHE A 61 -10.26 -3.42 0.36
C PHE A 61 -11.66 -3.74 -0.16
N GLU A 62 -11.97 -3.26 -1.35
CA GLU A 62 -13.28 -3.41 -1.99
C GLU A 62 -13.26 -4.19 -3.31
N SER A 63 -12.23 -5.01 -3.52
CA SER A 63 -12.02 -5.81 -4.75
C SER A 63 -11.91 -4.96 -6.02
N ARG A 64 -11.36 -3.73 -5.90
CA ARG A 64 -11.06 -2.81 -6.99
C ARG A 64 -9.67 -2.24 -6.79
N ALA A 65 -8.78 -2.53 -7.73
CA ALA A 65 -7.42 -2.00 -7.72
C ALA A 65 -7.41 -0.55 -8.23
N TYR A 66 -6.97 0.35 -7.41
CA TYR A 66 -6.72 1.75 -7.76
C TYR A 66 -5.65 2.31 -6.84
N CYS A 67 -4.67 3.00 -7.40
CA CYS A 67 -3.65 3.71 -6.65
C CYS A 67 -3.57 5.15 -7.18
N ASP A 68 -3.57 6.10 -6.27
CA ASP A 68 -3.40 7.51 -6.57
C ASP A 68 -2.49 8.14 -5.53
N ILE A 69 -1.40 8.76 -5.99
CA ILE A 69 -0.43 9.44 -5.13
C ILE A 69 -0.35 10.89 -5.61
N ASP A 70 -0.94 11.80 -4.84
CA ASP A 70 -0.90 13.23 -5.15
C ASP A 70 0.23 13.91 -4.35
N TYR A 71 1.17 14.44 -5.08
CA TYR A 71 2.28 15.20 -4.52
C TYR A 71 1.97 16.69 -4.35
N HIS A 72 0.79 17.15 -4.74
CA HIS A 72 0.34 18.55 -4.65
C HIS A 72 1.35 19.55 -5.23
N GLY A 73 2.04 19.16 -6.30
CA GLY A 73 3.04 19.99 -6.96
C GLY A 73 4.38 20.09 -6.23
N ILE A 74 4.62 19.28 -5.21
CA ILE A 74 5.92 19.15 -4.54
C ILE A 74 6.86 18.40 -5.50
N GLU A 75 8.00 18.98 -5.80
CA GLU A 75 9.02 18.35 -6.63
C GLU A 75 9.75 17.27 -5.85
N LEU A 76 9.80 16.06 -6.42
CA LEU A 76 10.52 14.94 -5.86
C LEU A 76 11.94 14.86 -6.42
N SER A 77 12.87 14.37 -5.62
CA SER A 77 14.19 13.98 -6.10
C SER A 77 14.07 12.76 -7.02
N GLU A 78 14.85 12.72 -8.10
CA GLU A 78 14.88 11.56 -9.00
C GLU A 78 15.28 10.27 -8.26
N LYS A 79 16.17 10.39 -7.26
CA LYS A 79 16.66 9.28 -6.45
C LYS A 79 16.63 9.59 -4.96
N VAL A 80 16.34 8.57 -4.18
CA VAL A 80 16.39 8.58 -2.73
C VAL A 80 17.14 7.34 -2.24
N GLU A 81 18.23 7.54 -1.46
CA GLU A 81 19.09 6.45 -0.94
C GLU A 81 19.57 5.46 -2.02
N GLY A 82 19.77 5.96 -3.24
CA GLY A 82 20.23 5.16 -4.38
C GLY A 82 19.13 4.44 -5.15
N MET A 83 17.88 4.48 -4.69
CA MET A 83 16.72 3.98 -5.42
C MET A 83 16.11 5.09 -6.27
N ASP A 84 15.58 4.75 -7.42
CA ASP A 84 14.76 5.66 -8.21
C ASP A 84 13.41 5.90 -7.50
N THR A 85 12.96 7.14 -7.52
CA THR A 85 11.68 7.52 -6.90
C THR A 85 10.50 6.74 -7.52
N GLU A 86 10.56 6.51 -8.83
CA GLU A 86 9.59 5.71 -9.57
C GLU A 86 9.47 4.26 -9.04
N ASP A 87 10.59 3.64 -8.61
CA ASP A 87 10.57 2.29 -8.03
C ASP A 87 9.82 2.25 -6.70
N LEU A 88 9.90 3.32 -5.92
CA LEU A 88 9.16 3.45 -4.66
C LEU A 88 7.66 3.60 -4.91
N GLU A 89 7.25 4.36 -5.93
CA GLU A 89 5.85 4.45 -6.35
C GLU A 89 5.33 3.09 -6.82
N THR A 90 6.08 2.43 -7.70
CA THR A 90 5.72 1.13 -8.30
C THR A 90 5.43 0.06 -7.26
N PHE A 91 6.13 0.07 -6.11
CA PHE A 91 5.80 -0.83 -5.00
C PHE A 91 4.37 -0.59 -4.47
N LEU A 92 3.95 0.67 -4.29
CA LEU A 92 2.61 1.01 -3.78
C LEU A 92 1.52 0.68 -4.80
N GLU A 93 1.78 0.94 -6.08
CA GLU A 93 0.90 0.56 -7.18
C GLU A 93 0.73 -0.97 -7.27
N GLY A 94 1.85 -1.70 -7.23
CA GLY A 94 1.86 -3.16 -7.18
C GLY A 94 1.09 -3.70 -5.97
N PHE A 95 1.26 -3.09 -4.80
CA PHE A 95 0.49 -3.46 -3.61
C PHE A 95 -1.02 -3.28 -3.83
N ALA A 96 -1.46 -2.12 -4.34
CA ALA A 96 -2.87 -1.85 -4.60
C ALA A 96 -3.45 -2.85 -5.62
N GLN A 97 -2.68 -3.19 -6.65
CA GLN A 97 -3.04 -4.19 -7.65
C GLN A 97 -3.17 -5.59 -7.02
N GLY A 98 -2.18 -6.05 -6.27
CA GLY A 98 -2.20 -7.36 -5.63
C GLY A 98 -3.29 -7.49 -4.56
N ALA A 99 -3.52 -6.44 -3.80
CA ALA A 99 -4.54 -6.34 -2.76
C ALA A 99 -5.96 -6.16 -3.31
N MET A 100 -6.11 -5.80 -4.59
CA MET A 100 -7.39 -5.38 -5.15
C MET A 100 -8.05 -4.30 -4.26
N CYS A 101 -7.25 -3.32 -3.84
CA CYS A 101 -7.70 -2.25 -2.95
C CYS A 101 -7.60 -0.88 -3.63
N THR A 102 -8.38 0.05 -3.14
CA THR A 102 -8.22 1.47 -3.45
C THR A 102 -7.25 2.07 -2.45
N LEU A 103 -6.20 2.71 -2.94
CA LEU A 103 -5.16 3.37 -2.15
C LEU A 103 -5.03 4.83 -2.61
N HIS A 104 -5.17 5.76 -1.69
CA HIS A 104 -4.90 7.18 -1.89
C HIS A 104 -3.83 7.64 -0.92
N ILE A 105 -2.86 8.38 -1.42
CA ILE A 105 -1.80 9.01 -0.64
C ILE A 105 -1.68 10.47 -1.06
N ASP A 106 -1.74 11.36 -0.08
CA ASP A 106 -1.54 12.79 -0.25
C ASP A 106 -0.24 13.21 0.44
N LEU A 107 0.74 13.70 -0.32
CA LEU A 107 1.92 14.34 0.23
C LEU A 107 1.57 15.78 0.60
N VAL A 108 1.29 16.03 1.87
CA VAL A 108 0.83 17.34 2.34
C VAL A 108 1.96 18.39 2.34
N LYS A 109 3.17 17.97 2.70
CA LYS A 109 4.38 18.80 2.70
C LYS A 109 5.64 17.98 2.89
N GLY A 110 6.76 18.52 2.44
CA GLY A 110 8.11 17.94 2.58
C GLY A 110 9.06 18.58 1.59
N HIS A 111 10.36 18.47 1.83
CA HIS A 111 11.38 18.91 0.88
C HIS A 111 12.60 17.99 0.84
N ASN A 112 12.86 17.20 1.89
CA ASN A 112 13.90 16.19 1.87
C ASN A 112 13.33 14.89 1.30
N GLY A 113 13.93 14.35 0.24
CA GLY A 113 13.42 13.15 -0.44
C GLY A 113 13.29 11.93 0.47
N HIS A 114 14.26 11.70 1.36
CA HIS A 114 14.17 10.62 2.35
C HIS A 114 12.98 10.82 3.31
N HIS A 115 12.82 12.04 3.86
CA HIS A 115 11.71 12.33 4.77
C HIS A 115 10.35 12.23 4.08
N ILE A 116 10.25 12.65 2.82
CA ILE A 116 9.02 12.52 2.04
C ILE A 116 8.60 11.05 1.95
N TRP A 117 9.50 10.17 1.49
CA TRP A 117 9.18 8.76 1.33
C TRP A 117 8.98 8.04 2.65
N GLU A 118 9.72 8.40 3.69
CA GLU A 118 9.48 7.84 5.02
C GLU A 118 8.10 8.25 5.56
N ALA A 119 7.67 9.51 5.37
CA ALA A 119 6.33 9.95 5.76
C ALA A 119 5.23 9.21 4.99
N ILE A 120 5.40 9.01 3.68
CA ILE A 120 4.50 8.24 2.82
C ILE A 120 4.37 6.80 3.34
N TYR A 121 5.48 6.10 3.52
CA TYR A 121 5.45 4.71 3.97
C TYR A 121 4.98 4.55 5.43
N ARG A 122 5.23 5.54 6.31
CA ARG A 122 4.66 5.57 7.66
C ARG A 122 3.15 5.72 7.64
N SER A 123 2.62 6.61 6.80
CA SER A 123 1.17 6.77 6.64
C SER A 123 0.54 5.48 6.10
N PHE A 124 1.11 4.91 5.05
CA PHE A 124 0.66 3.66 4.45
C PHE A 124 0.67 2.49 5.44
N GLY A 125 1.80 2.22 6.11
CA GLY A 125 1.91 1.12 7.07
C GLY A 125 0.97 1.28 8.26
N SER A 126 0.77 2.51 8.75
CA SER A 126 -0.15 2.81 9.85
C SER A 126 -1.61 2.66 9.43
N ALA A 127 -1.98 3.07 8.21
CA ALA A 127 -3.30 2.88 7.65
C ALA A 127 -3.60 1.39 7.43
N LEU A 128 -2.62 0.65 6.88
CA LEU A 128 -2.71 -0.79 6.67
C LEU A 128 -2.89 -1.56 7.99
N ASN A 129 -2.23 -1.13 9.06
CA ASN A 129 -2.43 -1.73 10.38
C ASN A 129 -3.90 -1.62 10.84
N LYS A 130 -4.54 -0.48 10.62
CA LYS A 130 -5.97 -0.30 10.94
C LYS A 130 -6.89 -1.19 10.09
N VAL A 131 -6.53 -1.45 8.84
CA VAL A 131 -7.28 -2.36 7.96
C VAL A 131 -7.38 -3.75 8.56
N PHE A 132 -6.31 -4.22 9.21
CA PHE A 132 -6.23 -5.55 9.83
C PHE A 132 -6.89 -5.64 11.21
N GLU A 133 -7.31 -4.53 11.80
CA GLU A 133 -8.03 -4.54 13.07
C GLU A 133 -9.33 -5.36 12.95
N VAL A 134 -9.58 -6.22 13.94
CA VAL A 134 -10.81 -7.00 14.04
C VAL A 134 -11.79 -6.27 14.96
N SER A 135 -13.02 -6.11 14.49
CA SER A 135 -14.11 -5.48 15.25
C SER A 135 -15.30 -6.42 15.37
N GLU A 136 -15.77 -6.60 16.61
CA GLU A 136 -16.98 -7.43 16.91
C GLU A 136 -18.20 -6.94 16.11
N SER A 137 -18.35 -5.63 15.91
CA SER A 137 -19.47 -5.06 15.15
C SER A 137 -19.46 -5.40 13.67
N ARG A 138 -18.34 -5.91 13.16
CA ARG A 138 -18.16 -6.29 11.76
C ARG A 138 -18.22 -7.80 11.52
N LYS A 139 -18.25 -8.61 12.57
CA LYS A 139 -18.36 -10.06 12.42
C LYS A 139 -19.62 -10.45 11.61
N GLY A 140 -19.47 -11.43 10.74
CA GLY A 140 -20.49 -11.86 9.79
C GLY A 140 -20.77 -10.88 8.64
N LYS A 141 -19.92 -9.84 8.47
CA LYS A 141 -19.99 -8.89 7.37
C LYS A 141 -18.76 -9.04 6.48
N THR A 142 -18.91 -8.72 5.20
CA THR A 142 -17.78 -8.70 4.28
C THR A 142 -16.84 -7.55 4.60
N SER A 143 -15.55 -7.71 4.25
CA SER A 143 -14.59 -6.61 4.26
C SER A 143 -15.01 -5.55 3.22
N GLY A 144 -14.86 -4.28 3.58
CA GLY A 144 -15.28 -3.16 2.75
C GLY A 144 -16.78 -2.81 2.91
N VAL A 145 -17.19 -1.72 2.30
CA VAL A 145 -18.57 -1.18 2.38
C VAL A 145 -19.49 -1.90 1.39
N ALA A 146 -18.98 -2.25 0.22
CA ALA A 146 -19.76 -2.85 -0.88
C ALA A 146 -19.88 -4.39 -0.79
N GLY A 147 -19.14 -5.02 0.11
CA GLY A 147 -19.11 -6.48 0.24
C GLY A 147 -18.18 -7.16 -0.78
N LYS A 148 -18.09 -8.47 -0.66
CA LYS A 148 -17.27 -9.31 -1.54
C LYS A 148 -18.02 -9.50 -2.88
N ILE A 149 -17.32 -9.23 -3.99
CA ILE A 149 -17.80 -9.58 -5.32
C ILE A 149 -17.08 -10.85 -5.76
N ASP A 150 -17.82 -11.94 -5.90
CA ASP A 150 -17.31 -13.18 -6.48
C ASP A 150 -17.64 -13.22 -7.98
N TRP A 151 -16.63 -13.25 -8.81
CA TRP A 151 -16.78 -13.42 -10.25
C TRP A 151 -16.78 -14.91 -10.60
N VAL A 152 -17.88 -15.38 -11.18
CA VAL A 152 -17.95 -16.72 -11.77
C VAL A 152 -17.89 -16.54 -13.28
N ILE A 153 -16.85 -17.09 -13.91
CA ILE A 153 -16.71 -17.15 -15.36
C ILE A 153 -17.06 -18.57 -15.75
N GLU A 154 -18.18 -18.75 -16.43
CA GLU A 154 -18.61 -20.04 -17.02
C GLU A 154 -18.02 -20.24 -18.43
#